data_9805b9b18ef4188e19f6c599548538cd
#
_entry.id   9805b9b18ef4188e19f6c599548538cd
#
_cell.length_a   1.000
_cell.length_b   1.000
_cell.length_c   1.000
_cell.angle_alpha   90.00
_cell.angle_beta   90.00
_cell.angle_gamma   90.00
#
_symmetry.space_group_name_H-M   'P 1'
#
loop_
_entity.id
_entity.type
_entity.pdbx_description
1 polymer ?
#
loop_
_entity_poly.entity_id
_entity_poly.type
_entity_poly.pdbx_seq_one_letter_code
_entity_poly.pdbx_strand_id
1 'polypeptide(L)'
;STIVSSMIESTKAGLSLDPNELEAHYLAGGNVTSVVHALVSAQKANIMLDFKMATAIDLAGRDVFEAVQMSVNPKVINTPPVAAVAKDGIQLIAKARVTVRANIKQLVGGAGEETVLARVGEGIVSSIGSAASHKIVLENPDSISRVVLEKGLDAGTAFEILSIDIADIDV
;
A
#
# COMPACT_ATOMS: atom_id res chain seq x y z
N SER A 1 -8.55 14.75 29.07
CA SER A 1 -9.43 14.22 28.04
C SER A 1 -8.69 14.03 26.73
N THR A 2 -9.08 13.03 25.99
CA THR A 2 -8.48 12.75 24.67
C THR A 2 -8.62 13.93 23.71
N ILE A 3 -9.78 14.58 23.73
CA ILE A 3 -10.05 15.72 22.85
C ILE A 3 -9.17 16.91 23.22
N VAL A 4 -9.03 17.20 24.52
CA VAL A 4 -8.17 18.30 25.00
C VAL A 4 -6.71 18.04 24.61
N SER A 5 -6.20 16.84 24.83
CA SER A 5 -4.83 16.46 24.46
C SER A 5 -4.61 16.59 22.94
N SER A 6 -5.56 16.17 22.14
CA SER A 6 -5.51 16.26 20.68
C SER A 6 -5.54 17.72 20.21
N MET A 7 -6.33 18.56 20.84
CA MET A 7 -6.37 19.99 20.54
C MET A 7 -5.03 20.67 20.87
N ILE A 8 -4.41 20.31 21.99
CA ILE A 8 -3.11 20.85 22.39
C ILE A 8 -2.05 20.45 21.34
N GLU A 9 -2.02 19.18 20.95
CA GLU A 9 -1.08 18.69 19.96
C GLU A 9 -1.26 19.39 18.61
N SER A 10 -2.50 19.51 18.12
CA SER A 10 -2.77 20.16 16.85
C SER A 10 -2.40 21.64 16.87
N THR A 11 -2.66 22.32 17.96
CA THR A 11 -2.31 23.74 18.12
C THR A 11 -0.79 23.94 18.10
N LYS A 12 -0.05 23.09 18.79
CA LYS A 12 1.43 23.12 18.78
C LYS A 12 2.02 22.91 17.41
N ALA A 13 1.35 22.12 16.58
CA ALA A 13 1.78 21.85 15.20
C ALA A 13 1.28 22.90 14.19
N GLY A 14 0.52 23.89 14.65
CA GLY A 14 -0.02 24.93 13.78
C GLY A 14 -1.26 24.52 13.00
N LEU A 15 -1.91 23.43 13.39
CA LEU A 15 -3.17 23.00 12.78
C LEU A 15 -4.34 23.70 13.45
N SER A 16 -5.33 24.07 12.65
CA SER A 16 -6.57 24.66 13.13
C SER A 16 -7.70 23.64 13.02
N LEU A 17 -7.99 22.95 14.12
CA LEU A 17 -9.04 21.94 14.20
C LEU A 17 -10.19 22.41 15.06
N ASP A 18 -11.41 22.07 14.67
CA ASP A 18 -12.61 22.39 15.41
C ASP A 18 -12.83 21.35 16.51
N PRO A 19 -12.92 21.76 17.80
CA PRO A 19 -13.21 20.82 18.88
C PRO A 19 -14.50 20.03 18.68
N ASN A 20 -15.52 20.63 18.07
CA ASN A 20 -16.80 19.96 17.81
C ASN A 20 -16.66 18.84 16.80
N GLU A 21 -15.80 19.01 15.80
CA GLU A 21 -15.51 17.96 14.82
C GLU A 21 -14.75 16.81 15.45
N LEU A 22 -13.80 17.09 16.34
CA LEU A 22 -13.08 16.07 17.10
C LEU A 22 -14.02 15.27 17.99
N GLU A 23 -14.91 15.96 18.69
CA GLU A 23 -15.90 15.31 19.55
C GLU A 23 -16.84 14.42 18.73
N ALA A 24 -17.32 14.90 17.60
CA ALA A 24 -18.19 14.13 16.71
C ALA A 24 -17.50 12.86 16.22
N HIS A 25 -16.24 12.94 15.87
CA HIS A 25 -15.45 11.77 15.44
C HIS A 25 -15.27 10.78 16.58
N TYR A 26 -14.97 11.27 17.78
CA TYR A 26 -14.86 10.42 18.97
C TYR A 26 -16.16 9.67 19.25
N LEU A 27 -17.30 10.38 19.19
CA LEU A 27 -18.62 9.80 19.44
C LEU A 27 -19.03 8.79 18.37
N ALA A 28 -18.51 8.94 17.15
CA ALA A 28 -18.74 7.99 16.06
C ALA A 28 -17.87 6.72 16.17
N GLY A 29 -17.09 6.60 17.23
CA GLY A 29 -16.21 5.44 17.44
C GLY A 29 -14.83 5.59 16.84
N GLY A 30 -14.47 6.78 16.37
CA GLY A 30 -13.19 7.03 15.77
C GLY A 30 -12.06 7.20 16.78
N ASN A 31 -10.82 7.03 16.30
CA ASN A 31 -9.62 7.22 17.09
C ASN A 31 -9.05 8.63 16.87
N VAL A 32 -9.50 9.57 17.71
CA VAL A 32 -9.11 10.99 17.61
C VAL A 32 -7.60 11.17 17.71
N THR A 33 -6.95 10.48 18.64
CA THR A 33 -5.51 10.57 18.84
C THR A 33 -4.75 10.19 17.58
N SER A 34 -5.08 9.07 16.97
CA SER A 34 -4.45 8.60 15.74
C SER A 34 -4.67 9.57 14.57
N VAL A 35 -5.89 10.09 14.43
CA VAL A 35 -6.23 11.05 13.38
C VAL A 35 -5.40 12.33 13.53
N VAL A 36 -5.31 12.89 14.74
CA VAL A 36 -4.53 14.12 14.96
C VAL A 36 -3.04 13.89 14.75
N HIS A 37 -2.49 12.77 15.21
CA HIS A 37 -1.10 12.39 14.94
C HIS A 37 -0.83 12.29 13.46
N ALA A 38 -1.74 11.69 12.71
CA ALA A 38 -1.62 11.55 11.26
C ALA A 38 -1.62 12.91 10.56
N LEU A 39 -2.51 13.81 10.97
CA LEU A 39 -2.60 15.15 10.40
C LEU A 39 -1.34 15.96 10.67
N VAL A 40 -0.79 15.87 11.88
CA VAL A 40 0.47 16.54 12.24
C VAL A 40 1.63 16.00 11.41
N SER A 41 1.72 14.67 11.29
CA SER A 41 2.78 14.04 10.51
C SER A 41 2.66 14.36 9.01
N ALA A 42 1.45 14.39 8.48
CA ALA A 42 1.20 14.76 7.08
C ALA A 42 1.63 16.20 6.81
N GLN A 43 1.32 17.11 7.73
CA GLN A 43 1.73 18.52 7.61
C GLN A 43 3.24 18.64 7.58
N LYS A 44 3.95 17.96 8.48
CA LYS A 44 5.41 17.98 8.53
C LYS A 44 6.06 17.40 7.29
N ALA A 45 5.41 16.44 6.65
CA ALA A 45 5.92 15.78 5.45
C ALA A 45 5.41 16.43 4.15
N ASN A 46 4.64 17.51 4.25
CA ASN A 46 4.01 18.19 3.10
C ASN A 46 3.09 17.27 2.30
N ILE A 47 2.40 16.38 2.98
CA ILE A 47 1.39 15.50 2.39
C ILE A 47 0.02 16.17 2.53
N MET A 48 -0.74 16.19 1.45
CA MET A 48 -2.08 16.77 1.45
C MET A 48 -3.08 15.78 2.07
N LEU A 49 -3.39 16.00 3.34
CA LEU A 49 -4.38 15.22 4.09
C LEU A 49 -5.21 16.18 4.92
N ASP A 50 -6.49 16.29 4.61
CA ASP A 50 -7.40 17.11 5.40
C ASP A 50 -8.10 16.28 6.49
N PHE A 51 -8.77 16.97 7.41
CA PHE A 51 -9.47 16.33 8.52
C PHE A 51 -10.57 15.39 8.03
N LYS A 52 -11.31 15.80 7.03
CA LYS A 52 -12.40 15.00 6.47
C LYS A 52 -11.90 13.68 5.90
N MET A 53 -10.81 13.72 5.15
CA MET A 53 -10.20 12.50 4.59
C MET A 53 -9.65 11.61 5.70
N ALA A 54 -8.95 12.20 6.68
CA ALA A 54 -8.35 11.45 7.79
C ALA A 54 -9.40 10.72 8.61
N THR A 55 -10.52 11.37 8.93
CA THR A 55 -11.62 10.75 9.67
C THR A 55 -12.31 9.67 8.86
N ALA A 56 -12.47 9.86 7.54
CA ALA A 56 -13.05 8.84 6.67
C ALA A 56 -12.19 7.58 6.62
N ILE A 57 -10.87 7.72 6.53
CA ILE A 57 -9.93 6.60 6.55
C ILE A 57 -10.03 5.84 7.88
N ASP A 58 -10.04 6.56 8.98
CA ASP A 58 -10.13 5.98 10.32
C ASP A 58 -11.43 5.19 10.51
N LEU A 59 -12.56 5.77 10.14
CA LEU A 59 -13.87 5.11 10.26
C LEU A 59 -14.02 3.93 9.29
N ALA A 60 -13.25 3.91 8.21
CA ALA A 60 -13.22 2.76 7.31
C ALA A 60 -12.38 1.59 7.86
N GLY A 61 -11.79 1.75 9.04
CA GLY A 61 -11.06 0.70 9.72
C GLY A 61 -9.56 0.63 9.40
N ARG A 62 -9.03 1.64 8.72
CA ARG A 62 -7.60 1.70 8.40
C ARG A 62 -6.84 2.62 9.35
N ASP A 63 -5.56 2.31 9.58
CA ASP A 63 -4.70 3.13 10.41
C ASP A 63 -4.21 4.33 9.61
N VAL A 64 -4.72 5.52 9.93
CA VAL A 64 -4.39 6.77 9.23
C VAL A 64 -2.93 7.12 9.41
N PHE A 65 -2.39 6.97 10.62
CA PHE A 65 -1.01 7.30 10.93
C PHE A 65 -0.03 6.40 10.17
N GLU A 66 -0.29 5.10 10.16
CA GLU A 66 0.50 4.14 9.38
C GLU A 66 0.47 4.47 7.89
N ALA A 67 -0.69 4.86 7.37
CA ALA A 67 -0.84 5.25 5.96
C ALA A 67 0.01 6.46 5.62
N VAL A 68 0.05 7.46 6.49
CA VAL A 68 0.91 8.66 6.30
C VAL A 68 2.38 8.26 6.31
N GLN A 69 2.79 7.42 7.25
CA GLN A 69 4.16 6.93 7.32
C GLN A 69 4.55 6.14 6.06
N MET A 70 3.65 5.30 5.56
CA MET A 70 3.88 4.52 4.34
C MET A 70 3.92 5.39 3.08
N SER A 71 3.30 6.57 3.10
CA SER A 71 3.40 7.53 2.00
C SER A 71 4.78 8.17 1.93
N VAL A 72 5.44 8.32 3.08
CA VAL A 72 6.79 8.89 3.15
C VAL A 72 7.86 7.81 2.98
N ASN A 73 7.67 6.68 3.67
CA ASN A 73 8.60 5.54 3.65
C ASN A 73 7.90 4.33 3.07
N PRO A 74 8.13 4.01 1.80
CA PRO A 74 7.51 2.85 1.18
C PRO A 74 7.81 1.55 1.92
N LYS A 75 6.87 0.63 1.86
CA LYS A 75 6.94 -0.68 2.53
C LYS A 75 7.18 -1.76 1.49
N VAL A 76 7.96 -2.77 1.86
CA VAL A 76 8.15 -3.97 1.03
C VAL A 76 7.21 -5.05 1.52
N ILE A 77 6.42 -5.61 0.60
CA ILE A 77 5.57 -6.76 0.86
C ILE A 77 6.01 -7.90 -0.05
N ASN A 78 5.88 -9.13 0.44
CA ASN A 78 6.37 -10.31 -0.27
C ASN A 78 5.21 -11.16 -0.76
N THR A 79 5.29 -11.65 -1.99
CA THR A 79 4.34 -12.64 -2.46
C THR A 79 4.63 -13.99 -1.82
N PRO A 80 3.61 -14.85 -1.62
CA PRO A 80 3.86 -16.25 -1.37
C PRO A 80 4.52 -16.88 -2.61
N PRO A 81 5.09 -18.11 -2.50
CA PRO A 81 5.64 -18.78 -3.67
C PRO A 81 4.57 -18.95 -4.75
N VAL A 82 4.92 -18.57 -5.98
CA VAL A 82 4.02 -18.62 -7.14
C VAL A 82 4.55 -19.67 -8.11
N ALA A 83 3.75 -20.69 -8.38
CA ALA A 83 4.09 -21.73 -9.33
C ALA A 83 3.55 -21.37 -10.71
N ALA A 84 4.38 -21.50 -11.75
CA ALA A 84 3.99 -21.22 -13.11
C ALA A 84 4.77 -22.12 -14.07
N VAL A 85 4.18 -22.40 -15.22
CA VAL A 85 4.76 -23.31 -16.23
C VAL A 85 5.07 -22.52 -17.49
N ALA A 86 6.32 -22.55 -17.93
CA ALA A 86 6.73 -21.96 -19.21
C ALA A 86 6.22 -22.83 -20.38
N LYS A 87 6.33 -22.33 -21.60
CA LYS A 87 5.82 -23.04 -22.79
C LYS A 87 6.53 -24.38 -23.04
N ASP A 88 7.72 -24.57 -22.50
CA ASP A 88 8.45 -25.85 -22.59
C ASP A 88 7.91 -26.92 -21.62
N GLY A 89 6.89 -26.59 -20.81
CA GLY A 89 6.29 -27.51 -19.86
C GLY A 89 7.01 -27.63 -18.53
N ILE A 90 8.06 -26.85 -18.28
CA ILE A 90 8.81 -26.88 -17.04
C ILE A 90 8.20 -25.90 -16.05
N GLN A 91 7.92 -26.39 -14.84
CA GLN A 91 7.39 -25.59 -13.75
C GLN A 91 8.49 -24.80 -13.07
N LEU A 92 8.21 -23.53 -12.81
CA LEU A 92 9.05 -22.64 -12.01
C LEU A 92 8.28 -22.17 -10.79
N ILE A 93 8.99 -21.98 -9.69
CA ILE A 93 8.45 -21.38 -8.47
C ILE A 93 9.16 -20.06 -8.25
N ALA A 94 8.40 -18.98 -8.21
CA ALA A 94 8.94 -17.64 -8.06
C ALA A 94 8.38 -16.95 -6.83
N LYS A 95 9.21 -16.12 -6.20
CA LYS A 95 8.80 -15.19 -5.14
C LYS A 95 9.17 -13.80 -5.56
N ALA A 96 8.33 -12.83 -5.24
CA ALA A 96 8.61 -11.44 -5.56
C ALA A 96 8.50 -10.56 -4.33
N ARG A 97 9.29 -9.50 -4.32
CA ARG A 97 9.18 -8.39 -3.37
C ARG A 97 8.53 -7.22 -4.10
N VAL A 98 7.49 -6.69 -3.51
CA VAL A 98 6.74 -5.57 -4.07
C VAL A 98 6.90 -4.38 -3.14
N THR A 99 7.52 -3.31 -3.63
CA THR A 99 7.62 -2.07 -2.87
C THR A 99 6.40 -1.22 -3.18
N VAL A 100 5.65 -0.89 -2.13
CA VAL A 100 4.41 -0.13 -2.26
C VAL A 100 4.45 1.11 -1.39
N ARG A 101 3.75 2.12 -1.82
CA ARG A 101 3.48 3.33 -1.05
C ARG A 101 1.97 3.45 -0.87
N ALA A 102 1.51 4.01 0.26
CA ALA A 102 0.09 4.24 0.44
C ALA A 102 -0.42 5.29 -0.54
N ASN A 103 -1.55 5.01 -1.16
CA ASN A 103 -2.29 5.98 -1.98
C ASN A 103 -3.41 6.54 -1.12
N ILE A 104 -3.17 7.69 -0.48
CA ILE A 104 -4.10 8.27 0.49
C ILE A 104 -5.47 8.50 -0.12
N LYS A 105 -5.54 8.91 -1.38
CA LYS A 105 -6.81 9.17 -2.06
C LYS A 105 -7.67 7.92 -2.23
N GLN A 106 -7.06 6.74 -2.24
CA GLN A 106 -7.72 5.46 -2.45
C GLN A 106 -7.86 4.62 -1.18
N LEU A 107 -7.50 5.18 -0.02
CA LEU A 107 -7.59 4.42 1.24
C LEU A 107 -9.02 4.10 1.64
N VAL A 108 -9.96 4.97 1.30
CA VAL A 108 -11.39 4.68 1.53
C VAL A 108 -11.92 3.95 0.29
N GLY A 109 -12.29 2.68 0.48
CA GLY A 109 -12.83 1.85 -0.58
C GLY A 109 -11.82 1.18 -1.50
N GLY A 110 -10.53 1.48 -1.38
CA GLY A 110 -9.50 0.82 -2.17
C GLY A 110 -9.18 -0.59 -1.64
N ALA A 111 -8.81 -1.50 -2.54
CA ALA A 111 -8.44 -2.85 -2.16
C ALA A 111 -7.13 -2.87 -1.37
N GLY A 112 -6.94 -3.89 -0.52
CA GLY A 112 -5.79 -4.01 0.37
C GLY A 112 -4.58 -4.72 -0.23
N GLU A 113 -3.58 -4.99 0.62
CA GLU A 113 -2.33 -5.65 0.22
C GLU A 113 -2.57 -7.00 -0.44
N GLU A 114 -3.52 -7.77 0.06
CA GLU A 114 -3.84 -9.10 -0.48
C GLU A 114 -4.20 -9.04 -1.96
N THR A 115 -4.96 -8.02 -2.36
CA THR A 115 -5.33 -7.84 -3.75
C THR A 115 -4.11 -7.51 -4.61
N VAL A 116 -3.23 -6.64 -4.11
CA VAL A 116 -1.98 -6.30 -4.81
C VAL A 116 -1.13 -7.56 -5.01
N LEU A 117 -0.94 -8.34 -3.94
CA LEU A 117 -0.15 -9.57 -4.01
C LEU A 117 -0.76 -10.61 -4.94
N ALA A 118 -2.08 -10.77 -4.93
CA ALA A 118 -2.77 -11.69 -5.83
C ALA A 118 -2.59 -11.29 -7.29
N ARG A 119 -2.72 -10.00 -7.60
CA ARG A 119 -2.54 -9.50 -8.97
C ARG A 119 -1.10 -9.65 -9.46
N VAL A 120 -0.13 -9.38 -8.57
CA VAL A 120 1.29 -9.57 -8.89
C VAL A 120 1.57 -11.05 -9.15
N GLY A 121 1.04 -11.94 -8.30
CA GLY A 121 1.16 -13.39 -8.50
C GLY A 121 0.61 -13.83 -9.84
N GLU A 122 -0.59 -13.38 -10.21
CA GLU A 122 -1.20 -13.69 -11.52
C GLU A 122 -0.37 -13.13 -12.67
N GLY A 123 0.19 -11.94 -12.50
CA GLY A 123 1.07 -11.33 -13.51
C GLY A 123 2.34 -12.14 -13.72
N ILE A 124 2.91 -12.68 -12.65
CA ILE A 124 4.08 -13.56 -12.72
C ILE A 124 3.73 -14.86 -13.45
N VAL A 125 2.59 -15.49 -13.10
CA VAL A 125 2.13 -16.71 -13.76
C VAL A 125 1.96 -16.48 -15.25
N SER A 126 1.29 -15.39 -15.63
CA SER A 126 1.05 -15.03 -17.03
C SER A 126 2.37 -14.77 -17.78
N SER A 127 3.28 -14.08 -17.14
CA SER A 127 4.57 -13.72 -17.74
C SER A 127 5.45 -14.94 -17.98
N ILE A 128 5.53 -15.84 -17.00
CA ILE A 128 6.27 -17.10 -17.11
C ILE A 128 5.60 -17.99 -18.15
N GLY A 129 4.26 -18.07 -18.14
CA GLY A 129 3.50 -18.85 -19.11
C GLY A 129 3.69 -18.40 -20.55
N SER A 130 4.05 -17.15 -20.76
CA SER A 130 4.34 -16.59 -22.09
C SER A 130 5.78 -16.84 -22.54
N ALA A 131 6.68 -17.25 -21.64
CA ALA A 131 8.07 -17.48 -21.96
C ALA A 131 8.23 -18.79 -22.74
N ALA A 132 9.07 -18.77 -23.78
CA ALA A 132 9.29 -19.94 -24.64
C ALA A 132 9.94 -21.10 -23.87
N SER A 133 10.83 -20.80 -22.93
CA SER A 133 11.49 -21.82 -22.11
C SER A 133 11.74 -21.30 -20.69
N HIS A 134 11.87 -22.25 -19.76
CA HIS A 134 12.23 -21.93 -18.38
C HIS A 134 13.64 -21.30 -18.27
N LYS A 135 14.54 -21.65 -19.17
CA LYS A 135 15.90 -21.11 -19.17
C LYS A 135 15.93 -19.61 -19.42
N ILE A 136 15.09 -19.13 -20.32
CA ILE A 136 14.97 -17.69 -20.61
C ILE A 136 14.56 -16.92 -19.35
N VAL A 137 13.62 -17.47 -18.60
CA VAL A 137 13.15 -16.89 -17.35
C VAL A 137 14.26 -16.85 -16.31
N LEU A 138 14.99 -17.95 -16.14
CA LEU A 138 16.08 -18.05 -15.17
C LEU A 138 17.26 -17.13 -15.51
N GLU A 139 17.53 -16.93 -16.81
CA GLU A 139 18.62 -16.07 -17.26
C GLU A 139 18.31 -14.57 -17.06
N ASN A 140 17.03 -14.19 -17.14
CA ASN A 140 16.65 -12.80 -17.04
C ASN A 140 15.32 -12.63 -16.27
N PRO A 141 15.35 -12.84 -14.94
CA PRO A 141 14.14 -12.65 -14.13
C PRO A 141 13.66 -11.20 -14.11
N ASP A 142 14.50 -10.22 -14.35
CA ASP A 142 14.12 -8.81 -14.39
C ASP A 142 13.13 -8.50 -15.51
N SER A 143 13.11 -9.29 -16.58
CA SER A 143 12.12 -9.13 -17.64
C SER A 143 10.70 -9.37 -17.13
N ILE A 144 10.53 -10.32 -16.22
CA ILE A 144 9.25 -10.60 -15.57
C ILE A 144 8.83 -9.40 -14.71
N SER A 145 9.75 -8.87 -13.91
CA SER A 145 9.50 -7.71 -13.06
C SER A 145 8.99 -6.52 -13.89
N ARG A 146 9.63 -6.23 -14.99
CA ARG A 146 9.24 -5.12 -15.88
C ARG A 146 7.86 -5.32 -16.49
N VAL A 147 7.58 -6.51 -17.02
CA VAL A 147 6.29 -6.82 -17.65
C VAL A 147 5.16 -6.70 -16.63
N VAL A 148 5.36 -7.24 -15.42
CA VAL A 148 4.36 -7.19 -14.36
C VAL A 148 4.13 -5.75 -13.90
N LEU A 149 5.20 -4.98 -13.72
CA LEU A 149 5.10 -3.57 -13.30
C LEU A 149 4.32 -2.73 -14.32
N GLU A 150 4.53 -2.96 -15.60
CA GLU A 150 3.85 -2.23 -16.70
C GLU A 150 2.34 -2.51 -16.77
N LYS A 151 1.86 -3.57 -16.13
CA LYS A 151 0.42 -3.92 -16.15
C LYS A 151 -0.46 -3.00 -15.33
N GLY A 152 0.12 -2.13 -14.49
CA GLY A 152 -0.65 -1.19 -13.68
C GLY A 152 -1.55 -1.88 -12.67
N LEU A 153 -1.03 -2.86 -11.94
CA LEU A 153 -1.79 -3.76 -11.08
C LEU A 153 -2.30 -3.11 -9.78
N ASP A 154 -1.92 -1.88 -9.51
CA ASP A 154 -2.36 -1.15 -8.32
C ASP A 154 -3.67 -0.37 -8.52
N ALA A 155 -4.27 -0.45 -9.71
CA ALA A 155 -5.51 0.25 -9.99
C ALA A 155 -6.63 -0.17 -9.03
N GLY A 156 -7.29 0.81 -8.42
CA GLY A 156 -8.38 0.58 -7.47
C GLY A 156 -7.94 0.03 -6.13
N THR A 157 -6.63 0.03 -5.84
CA THR A 157 -6.10 -0.38 -4.53
C THR A 157 -5.71 0.84 -3.69
N ALA A 158 -5.57 0.63 -2.39
CA ALA A 158 -5.08 1.64 -1.46
C ALA A 158 -3.58 1.90 -1.57
N PHE A 159 -2.92 1.31 -2.56
CA PHE A 159 -1.46 1.33 -2.70
C PHE A 159 -1.05 1.73 -4.10
N GLU A 160 0.17 2.26 -4.19
CA GLU A 160 0.87 2.51 -5.44
C GLU A 160 2.09 1.59 -5.48
N ILE A 161 2.23 0.83 -6.53
CA ILE A 161 3.39 -0.06 -6.71
C ILE A 161 4.55 0.76 -7.28
N LEU A 162 5.64 0.80 -6.53
CA LEU A 162 6.86 1.51 -6.94
C LEU A 162 7.83 0.61 -7.69
N SER A 163 7.97 -0.64 -7.24
CA SER A 163 8.83 -1.61 -7.89
C SER A 163 8.37 -3.03 -7.60
N ILE A 164 8.72 -3.93 -8.49
CA ILE A 164 8.50 -5.37 -8.34
C ILE A 164 9.84 -6.03 -8.64
N ASP A 165 10.37 -6.78 -7.67
CA ASP A 165 11.64 -7.48 -7.81
C ASP A 165 11.43 -8.97 -7.59
N ILE A 166 11.94 -9.79 -8.51
CA ILE A 166 11.93 -11.22 -8.32
C ILE A 166 13.02 -11.55 -7.30
N ALA A 167 12.60 -12.02 -6.12
CA ALA A 167 13.51 -12.29 -5.02
C ALA A 167 14.15 -13.66 -5.14
N ASP A 168 13.42 -14.63 -5.69
CA ASP A 168 13.88 -16.01 -5.83
C ASP A 168 13.09 -16.68 -6.95
N ILE A 169 13.77 -17.52 -7.73
CA ILE A 169 13.12 -18.28 -8.80
C ILE A 169 13.86 -19.61 -8.95
N ASP A 170 13.12 -20.72 -8.83
CA ASP A 170 13.63 -22.08 -8.88
C ASP A 170 12.80 -22.97 -9.81
N VAL A 171 13.42 -24.01 -10.27
CA VAL A 171 12.76 -25.06 -11.07
C VAL A 171 11.94 -26.00 -10.17
#